data_ae13760d1c6b5a2f6fb595543d76ef2b
#
_entry.id   ae13760d1c6b5a2f6fb595543d76ef2b
#
_cell.length_a   1.000
_cell.length_b   1.000
_cell.length_c   1.000
_cell.angle_alpha   90.00
_cell.angle_beta   90.00
_cell.angle_gamma   90.00
#
_symmetry.space_group_name_H-M   'P 1'
#
loop_
_entity.id
_entity.type
_entity.pdbx_description
1 polymer ?
#
loop_
_entity_poly.entity_id
_entity_poly.type
_entity_poly.pdbx_seq_one_letter_code
_entity_poly.pdbx_strand_id
1 'polypeptide(L)'
;SENTNPFETKNPTFELSYWRYGLATALKWKERLGEEKPREWLDVLEKLAPLPTENGVYLLHEGVEKMWEKFNFEHPALIGVFGMLRGDGADAKTAKATLAKIRKLWNFDRVWGWDFPMLAMAAARTGDANTAVDFLLYPSKNFEFDEHGVATGGPCPYFPSNGGFLAAVAMLAGGWDGMSAEEFSETSRAFPRGWKVEAEGFRKYQ
;
A
#
# COMPACT_ATOMS: atom_id res chain seq x y z
N SER A 1 -6.33 13.33 0.94
CA SER A 1 -6.97 13.40 -0.38
C SER A 1 -6.95 14.85 -0.87
N GLU A 2 -6.64 15.05 -2.15
CA GLU A 2 -6.58 16.38 -2.77
C GLU A 2 -7.97 17.04 -2.91
N ASN A 3 -9.02 16.23 -2.85
CA ASN A 3 -10.41 16.66 -3.04
C ASN A 3 -11.22 16.70 -1.73
N THR A 4 -10.59 16.57 -0.59
CA THR A 4 -11.22 16.74 0.71
C THR A 4 -10.65 17.95 1.44
N ASN A 5 -11.50 18.66 2.18
CA ASN A 5 -11.06 19.80 2.98
C ASN A 5 -10.16 19.32 4.14
N PRO A 6 -8.88 19.71 4.21
CA PRO A 6 -7.98 19.24 5.27
C PRO A 6 -8.42 19.64 6.68
N PHE A 7 -9.17 20.74 6.82
CA PHE A 7 -9.67 21.19 8.11
C PHE A 7 -10.89 20.38 8.62
N GLU A 8 -11.53 19.62 7.73
CA GLU A 8 -12.69 18.78 8.04
C GLU A 8 -12.32 17.28 8.04
N THR A 9 -11.17 16.92 7.47
CA THR A 9 -10.69 15.54 7.41
C THR A 9 -10.18 15.10 8.78
N LYS A 10 -10.77 14.03 9.30
CA LYS A 10 -10.37 13.41 10.56
C LYS A 10 -9.85 12.00 10.33
N ASN A 11 -8.81 11.65 11.06
CA ASN A 11 -8.29 10.28 11.12
C ASN A 11 -8.16 9.62 9.73
N PRO A 12 -7.40 10.21 8.78
CA PRO A 12 -7.22 9.60 7.48
C PRO A 12 -6.48 8.26 7.63
N THR A 13 -6.97 7.25 6.95
CA THR A 13 -6.56 5.85 7.13
C THR A 13 -5.08 5.63 6.85
N PHE A 14 -4.56 6.20 5.74
CA PHE A 14 -3.16 6.04 5.38
C PHE A 14 -2.23 6.72 6.40
N GLU A 15 -2.54 7.95 6.79
CA GLU A 15 -1.76 8.75 7.70
C GLU A 15 -1.72 8.13 9.11
N LEU A 16 -2.83 7.59 9.60
CA LEU A 16 -2.86 6.86 10.87
C LEU A 16 -1.93 5.64 10.86
N SER A 17 -1.94 4.86 9.79
CA SER A 17 -1.05 3.72 9.64
C SER A 17 0.41 4.17 9.51
N TYR A 18 0.67 5.24 8.76
CA TYR A 18 2.01 5.79 8.59
C TYR A 18 2.58 6.36 9.89
N TRP A 19 1.76 7.04 10.70
CA TRP A 19 2.14 7.51 12.03
C TRP A 19 2.48 6.34 12.97
N ARG A 20 1.68 5.24 12.94
CA ARG A 20 1.99 4.03 13.72
C ARG A 20 3.34 3.47 13.33
N TYR A 21 3.57 3.30 12.04
CA TYR A 21 4.84 2.82 11.50
C TYR A 21 6.01 3.71 11.90
N GLY A 22 5.88 5.03 11.70
CA GLY A 22 6.92 6.01 12.00
C GLY A 22 7.31 6.03 13.47
N LEU A 23 6.32 6.12 14.37
CA LEU A 23 6.54 6.12 15.82
C LEU A 23 7.15 4.79 16.30
N ALA A 24 6.62 3.65 15.84
CA ALA A 24 7.15 2.35 16.19
C ALA A 24 8.61 2.19 15.72
N THR A 25 8.93 2.68 14.54
CA THR A 25 10.30 2.67 13.99
C THR A 25 11.22 3.59 14.79
N ALA A 26 10.79 4.81 15.10
CA ALA A 26 11.56 5.75 15.91
C ALA A 26 11.86 5.19 17.31
N LEU A 27 10.88 4.55 17.95
CA LEU A 27 11.06 3.90 19.26
C LEU A 27 12.05 2.72 19.19
N LYS A 28 12.07 1.96 18.11
CA LYS A 28 13.08 0.91 17.87
C LYS A 28 14.49 1.49 17.69
N TRP A 29 14.61 2.64 17.04
CA TRP A 29 15.91 3.32 16.92
C TRP A 29 16.40 3.83 18.27
N LYS A 30 15.54 4.41 19.11
CA LYS A 30 15.90 4.77 20.48
C LYS A 30 16.47 3.58 21.26
N GLU A 31 15.80 2.43 21.19
CA GLU A 31 16.25 1.20 21.82
C GLU A 31 17.62 0.73 21.29
N ARG A 32 17.84 0.75 19.97
CA ARG A 32 19.13 0.39 19.34
C ARG A 32 20.28 1.29 19.76
N LEU A 33 20.01 2.56 20.00
CA LEU A 33 20.98 3.56 20.43
C LEU A 33 21.21 3.52 21.95
N GLY A 34 20.49 2.69 22.70
CA GLY A 34 20.54 2.67 24.16
C GLY A 34 19.94 3.94 24.80
N GLU A 35 19.09 4.66 24.07
CA GLU A 35 18.47 5.88 24.54
C GLU A 35 17.08 5.60 25.13
N GLU A 36 16.68 6.43 26.09
CA GLU A 36 15.34 6.35 26.68
C GLU A 36 14.25 6.64 25.62
N LYS A 37 13.17 5.85 25.67
CA LYS A 37 12.00 6.05 24.81
C LYS A 37 11.16 7.21 25.37
N PRO A 38 10.94 8.32 24.62
CA PRO A 38 10.12 9.42 25.08
C PRO A 38 8.71 8.97 25.43
N ARG A 39 8.24 9.33 26.63
CA ARG A 39 6.91 8.94 27.09
C ARG A 39 5.79 9.47 26.21
N GLU A 40 5.96 10.66 25.67
CA GLU A 40 5.01 11.30 24.77
C GLU A 40 4.84 10.50 23.46
N TRP A 41 5.91 9.88 22.94
CA TRP A 41 5.82 9.06 21.74
C TRP A 41 5.07 7.76 21.98
N LEU A 42 5.29 7.15 23.13
CA LEU A 42 4.56 5.95 23.56
C LEU A 42 3.08 6.26 23.76
N ASP A 43 2.77 7.36 24.41
CA ASP A 43 1.41 7.82 24.70
C ASP A 43 0.64 8.12 23.38
N VAL A 44 1.27 8.81 22.43
CA VAL A 44 0.67 9.05 21.12
C VAL A 44 0.43 7.75 20.37
N LEU A 45 1.42 6.84 20.33
CA LEU A 45 1.28 5.55 19.63
C LEU A 45 0.13 4.71 20.20
N GLU A 46 -0.02 4.68 21.52
CA GLU A 46 -1.09 3.95 22.20
C GLU A 46 -2.48 4.56 21.92
N LYS A 47 -2.56 5.88 21.82
CA LYS A 47 -3.82 6.63 21.67
C LYS A 47 -4.23 6.92 20.23
N LEU A 48 -3.42 6.54 19.24
CA LEU A 48 -3.82 6.70 17.85
C LEU A 48 -5.15 6.01 17.58
N ALA A 49 -6.06 6.71 16.92
CA ALA A 49 -7.38 6.20 16.56
C ALA A 49 -7.28 4.92 15.70
N PRO A 50 -8.22 3.98 15.80
CA PRO A 50 -8.28 2.85 14.89
C PRO A 50 -8.49 3.33 13.45
N LEU A 51 -8.07 2.52 12.49
CA LEU A 51 -8.29 2.84 11.07
C LEU A 51 -9.80 2.87 10.78
N PRO A 52 -10.33 3.94 10.15
CA PRO A 52 -11.76 4.06 9.84
C PRO A 52 -12.27 2.94 8.94
N THR A 53 -13.36 2.31 9.35
CA THR A 53 -14.00 1.23 8.59
C THR A 53 -15.51 1.41 8.54
N GLU A 54 -16.12 0.95 7.46
CA GLU A 54 -17.56 0.82 7.31
C GLU A 54 -17.90 -0.45 6.55
N ASN A 55 -18.85 -1.23 7.06
CA ASN A 55 -19.29 -2.49 6.45
C ASN A 55 -18.12 -3.45 6.11
N GLY A 56 -17.09 -3.52 6.95
CA GLY A 56 -15.95 -4.42 6.82
C GLY A 56 -14.91 -4.02 5.77
N VAL A 57 -14.92 -2.78 5.32
CA VAL A 57 -13.90 -2.20 4.42
C VAL A 57 -13.35 -0.90 4.99
N TYR A 58 -12.11 -0.54 4.65
CA TYR A 58 -11.52 0.74 5.04
C TYR A 58 -12.17 1.90 4.29
N LEU A 59 -12.16 3.06 4.93
CA LEU A 59 -12.54 4.35 4.35
C LEU A 59 -11.30 5.21 4.11
N LEU A 60 -11.40 6.27 3.32
CA LEU A 60 -10.31 7.26 3.16
C LEU A 60 -10.04 7.99 4.47
N HIS A 61 -11.09 8.39 5.19
CA HIS A 61 -11.01 9.03 6.49
C HIS A 61 -12.31 8.83 7.27
N GLU A 62 -12.31 9.15 8.55
CA GLU A 62 -13.48 9.10 9.41
C GLU A 62 -14.59 10.03 8.91
N GLY A 63 -15.81 9.52 8.85
CA GLY A 63 -17.00 10.29 8.49
C GLY A 63 -17.12 10.67 7.01
N VAL A 64 -16.28 10.11 6.12
CA VAL A 64 -16.42 10.37 4.68
C VAL A 64 -17.73 9.81 4.14
N GLU A 65 -18.57 10.71 3.61
CA GLU A 65 -19.87 10.34 3.07
C GLU A 65 -19.79 9.91 1.61
N LYS A 66 -20.45 8.79 1.28
CA LYS A 66 -20.58 8.28 -0.11
C LYS A 66 -19.22 8.19 -0.83
N MET A 67 -18.18 7.72 -0.10
CA MET A 67 -16.82 7.64 -0.59
C MET A 67 -16.73 6.87 -1.92
N TRP A 68 -17.44 5.76 -2.02
CA TRP A 68 -17.38 4.85 -3.17
C TRP A 68 -18.01 5.42 -4.44
N GLU A 69 -18.84 6.46 -4.30
CA GLU A 69 -19.47 7.19 -5.43
C GLU A 69 -18.75 8.50 -5.73
N LYS A 70 -18.36 9.23 -4.68
CA LYS A 70 -17.82 10.60 -4.81
C LYS A 70 -16.31 10.65 -4.98
N PHE A 71 -15.57 9.69 -4.38
CA PHE A 71 -14.10 9.72 -4.30
C PHE A 71 -13.43 8.48 -4.88
N ASN A 72 -14.13 7.67 -5.66
CA ASN A 72 -13.63 6.44 -6.28
C ASN A 72 -12.62 6.66 -7.42
N PHE A 73 -12.11 7.85 -7.57
CA PHE A 73 -11.07 8.25 -8.52
C PHE A 73 -9.83 8.86 -7.83
N GLU A 74 -9.90 9.02 -6.52
CA GLU A 74 -8.76 9.46 -5.71
C GLU A 74 -7.67 8.39 -5.69
N HIS A 75 -6.49 8.75 -5.17
CA HIS A 75 -5.53 7.74 -4.79
C HIS A 75 -6.19 6.73 -3.84
N PRO A 76 -6.17 5.43 -4.13
CA PRO A 76 -6.75 4.41 -3.24
C PRO A 76 -5.88 4.20 -1.99
N ALA A 77 -5.47 5.30 -1.34
CA ALA A 77 -4.53 5.33 -0.23
C ALA A 77 -5.01 4.50 0.98
N LEU A 78 -6.33 4.33 1.12
CA LEU A 78 -6.94 3.48 2.15
C LEU A 78 -6.45 2.03 2.11
N ILE A 79 -5.95 1.53 0.97
CA ILE A 79 -5.40 0.18 0.85
C ILE A 79 -3.87 0.17 0.93
N GLY A 80 -3.21 1.30 0.75
CA GLY A 80 -1.76 1.43 0.92
C GLY A 80 -1.27 1.08 2.33
N VAL A 81 -2.16 1.08 3.30
CA VAL A 81 -1.90 0.65 4.69
C VAL A 81 -1.49 -0.82 4.80
N PHE A 82 -1.91 -1.67 3.85
CA PHE A 82 -1.63 -3.12 3.84
C PHE A 82 -1.00 -3.54 2.51
N GLY A 83 0.10 -2.96 2.17
CA GLY A 83 0.82 -3.18 0.91
C GLY A 83 2.09 -2.36 0.91
N MET A 84 1.98 -1.09 0.55
CA MET A 84 3.07 -0.12 0.61
C MET A 84 3.56 0.06 2.06
N LEU A 85 2.65 0.20 3.03
CA LEU A 85 2.93 0.06 4.45
C LEU A 85 2.72 -1.39 4.89
N ARG A 86 3.37 -1.78 5.95
CA ARG A 86 3.37 -3.18 6.41
C ARG A 86 2.12 -3.61 7.19
N GLY A 87 1.13 -2.75 7.35
CA GLY A 87 -0.14 -3.09 7.99
C GLY A 87 -0.25 -2.72 9.46
N ASP A 88 0.54 -1.77 9.94
CA ASP A 88 0.44 -1.29 11.34
C ASP A 88 -0.96 -0.74 11.63
N GLY A 89 -1.69 -1.44 12.51
CA GLY A 89 -3.08 -1.14 12.84
C GLY A 89 -4.11 -1.63 11.82
N ALA A 90 -3.68 -2.32 10.75
CA ALA A 90 -4.58 -2.89 9.74
C ALA A 90 -4.90 -4.36 10.00
N ASP A 91 -6.12 -4.77 9.58
CA ASP A 91 -6.59 -6.14 9.57
C ASP A 91 -6.56 -6.72 8.14
N ALA A 92 -5.93 -7.87 7.96
CA ALA A 92 -5.76 -8.50 6.65
C ALA A 92 -7.09 -8.85 5.96
N LYS A 93 -8.11 -9.28 6.71
CA LYS A 93 -9.44 -9.60 6.16
C LYS A 93 -10.13 -8.35 5.64
N THR A 94 -10.07 -7.26 6.40
CA THR A 94 -10.60 -5.95 6.02
C THR A 94 -9.85 -5.39 4.81
N ALA A 95 -8.52 -5.51 4.77
CA ALA A 95 -7.71 -5.12 3.62
C ALA A 95 -8.10 -5.88 2.35
N LYS A 96 -8.26 -7.21 2.44
CA LYS A 96 -8.69 -8.05 1.32
C LYS A 96 -10.08 -7.65 0.81
N ALA A 97 -11.03 -7.41 1.71
CA ALA A 97 -12.38 -6.96 1.34
C ALA A 97 -12.36 -5.56 0.70
N THR A 98 -11.51 -4.66 1.22
CA THR A 98 -11.31 -3.31 0.68
C THR A 98 -10.75 -3.37 -0.74
N LEU A 99 -9.70 -4.15 -0.97
CA LEU A 99 -9.10 -4.34 -2.29
C LEU A 99 -10.10 -4.89 -3.31
N ALA A 100 -10.88 -5.90 -2.91
CA ALA A 100 -11.93 -6.47 -3.77
C ALA A 100 -12.99 -5.43 -4.16
N LYS A 101 -13.36 -4.54 -3.24
CA LYS A 101 -14.30 -3.45 -3.51
C LYS A 101 -13.69 -2.36 -4.39
N ILE A 102 -12.41 -2.00 -4.18
CA ILE A 102 -11.67 -1.08 -5.05
C ILE A 102 -11.64 -1.62 -6.49
N ARG A 103 -11.25 -2.87 -6.70
CA ARG A 103 -11.23 -3.49 -8.05
C ARG A 103 -12.56 -3.36 -8.79
N LYS A 104 -13.66 -3.39 -8.08
CA LYS A 104 -15.01 -3.34 -8.65
C LYS A 104 -15.52 -1.93 -8.91
N LEU A 105 -15.17 -0.95 -8.08
CA LEU A 105 -15.83 0.35 -8.04
C LEU A 105 -14.92 1.52 -8.38
N TRP A 106 -13.58 1.32 -8.32
CA TRP A 106 -12.65 2.43 -8.55
C TRP A 106 -12.55 2.79 -10.03
N ASN A 107 -12.46 4.08 -10.31
CA ASN A 107 -12.30 4.59 -11.68
C ASN A 107 -10.80 4.69 -12.03
N PHE A 108 -10.25 3.60 -12.56
CA PHE A 108 -8.83 3.49 -12.90
C PHE A 108 -8.39 4.38 -14.07
N ASP A 109 -9.30 4.97 -14.82
CA ASP A 109 -8.96 5.94 -15.88
C ASP A 109 -8.57 7.31 -15.31
N ARG A 110 -8.83 7.55 -14.02
CA ARG A 110 -8.60 8.83 -13.35
C ARG A 110 -7.52 8.79 -12.29
N VAL A 111 -7.03 7.62 -11.92
CA VAL A 111 -5.94 7.46 -10.95
C VAL A 111 -4.59 7.78 -11.59
N TRP A 112 -3.58 7.97 -10.75
CA TRP A 112 -2.22 8.23 -11.20
C TRP A 112 -1.43 6.93 -11.36
N GLY A 113 -0.32 6.98 -12.11
CA GLY A 113 0.45 5.78 -12.44
C GLY A 113 1.00 5.02 -11.22
N TRP A 114 1.34 5.70 -10.12
CA TRP A 114 1.87 5.05 -8.92
C TRP A 114 0.81 4.29 -8.09
N ASP A 115 -0.47 4.50 -8.38
CA ASP A 115 -1.56 3.79 -7.71
C ASP A 115 -1.58 2.30 -8.07
N PHE A 116 -1.23 1.97 -9.30
CA PHE A 116 -1.22 0.58 -9.77
C PHE A 116 -0.21 -0.30 -9.00
N PRO A 117 1.06 0.08 -8.86
CA PRO A 117 1.98 -0.70 -8.02
C PRO A 117 1.62 -0.70 -6.53
N MET A 118 1.00 0.36 -6.00
CA MET A 118 0.47 0.35 -4.63
C MET A 118 -0.63 -0.72 -4.46
N LEU A 119 -1.55 -0.82 -5.42
CA LEU A 119 -2.58 -1.86 -5.46
C LEU A 119 -1.98 -3.25 -5.64
N ALA A 120 -0.93 -3.39 -6.46
CA ALA A 120 -0.20 -4.64 -6.63
C ALA A 120 0.43 -5.13 -5.33
N MET A 121 1.08 -4.24 -4.58
CA MET A 121 1.65 -4.58 -3.26
C MET A 121 0.56 -5.02 -2.27
N ALA A 122 -0.60 -4.34 -2.27
CA ALA A 122 -1.73 -4.72 -1.43
C ALA A 122 -2.31 -6.09 -1.83
N ALA A 123 -2.43 -6.36 -3.13
CA ALA A 123 -2.88 -7.65 -3.64
C ALA A 123 -1.94 -8.78 -3.21
N ALA A 124 -0.63 -8.58 -3.34
CA ALA A 124 0.37 -9.55 -2.89
C ALA A 124 0.22 -9.88 -1.40
N ARG A 125 0.17 -8.85 -0.54
CA ARG A 125 0.04 -9.06 0.92
C ARG A 125 -1.31 -9.67 1.34
N THR A 126 -2.36 -9.53 0.53
CA THR A 126 -3.65 -10.18 0.79
C THR A 126 -3.76 -11.59 0.20
N GLY A 127 -2.65 -12.13 -0.35
CA GLY A 127 -2.54 -13.48 -0.87
C GLY A 127 -3.10 -13.65 -2.29
N ASP A 128 -3.21 -12.57 -3.07
CA ASP A 128 -3.69 -12.62 -4.46
C ASP A 128 -2.60 -12.20 -5.44
N ALA A 129 -1.65 -13.11 -5.68
CA ALA A 129 -0.53 -12.90 -6.58
C ALA A 129 -0.96 -12.62 -8.04
N ASN A 130 -2.06 -13.22 -8.50
CA ASN A 130 -2.57 -12.98 -9.85
C ASN A 130 -3.02 -11.52 -9.99
N THR A 131 -3.82 -11.05 -9.05
CA THR A 131 -4.25 -9.64 -9.00
C THR A 131 -3.07 -8.68 -8.87
N ALA A 132 -2.02 -9.06 -8.15
CA ALA A 132 -0.81 -8.23 -8.03
C ALA A 132 -0.16 -8.03 -9.41
N VAL A 133 0.00 -9.10 -10.18
CA VAL A 133 0.56 -9.01 -11.54
C VAL A 133 -0.40 -8.29 -12.49
N ASP A 134 -1.72 -8.53 -12.38
CA ASP A 134 -2.72 -7.81 -13.19
C ASP A 134 -2.62 -6.29 -13.00
N PHE A 135 -2.37 -5.82 -11.78
CA PHE A 135 -2.15 -4.39 -11.55
C PHE A 135 -0.81 -3.89 -12.09
N LEU A 136 0.27 -4.68 -12.02
CA LEU A 136 1.57 -4.29 -12.60
C LEU A 136 1.53 -4.23 -14.14
N LEU A 137 0.62 -4.94 -14.77
CA LEU A 137 0.42 -4.97 -16.21
C LEU A 137 -0.89 -4.28 -16.64
N TYR A 138 -1.47 -3.45 -15.78
CA TYR A 138 -2.77 -2.86 -16.03
C TYR A 138 -2.73 -1.95 -17.27
N PRO A 139 -3.61 -2.14 -18.27
CA PRO A 139 -3.60 -1.37 -19.51
C PRO A 139 -4.26 0.00 -19.30
N SER A 140 -3.52 0.95 -18.73
CA SER A 140 -3.99 2.32 -18.52
C SER A 140 -3.00 3.30 -19.11
N LYS A 141 -3.51 4.33 -19.83
CA LYS A 141 -2.72 5.46 -20.31
C LYS A 141 -1.98 6.21 -19.18
N ASN A 142 -2.46 6.03 -17.93
CA ASN A 142 -1.83 6.59 -16.75
C ASN A 142 -0.76 5.67 -16.16
N PHE A 143 -0.50 4.51 -16.78
CA PHE A 143 0.49 3.54 -16.34
C PHE A 143 1.25 2.96 -17.52
N GLU A 144 1.77 3.83 -18.34
CA GLU A 144 2.61 3.50 -19.49
C GLU A 144 4.05 3.89 -19.20
N PHE A 145 4.97 3.19 -19.88
CA PHE A 145 6.39 3.46 -19.84
C PHE A 145 6.88 3.66 -21.26
N ASP A 146 7.70 4.68 -21.46
CA ASP A 146 8.30 4.96 -22.77
C ASP A 146 9.43 3.95 -23.11
N GLU A 147 10.06 4.14 -24.26
CA GLU A 147 11.18 3.30 -24.73
C GLU A 147 12.42 3.36 -23.83
N HIS A 148 12.52 4.34 -22.95
CA HIS A 148 13.58 4.49 -21.94
C HIS A 148 13.16 3.96 -20.57
N GLY A 149 11.95 3.43 -20.45
CA GLY A 149 11.38 2.94 -19.20
C GLY A 149 10.89 4.03 -18.27
N VAL A 150 10.64 5.25 -18.76
CA VAL A 150 10.14 6.38 -17.97
C VAL A 150 8.62 6.38 -17.96
N ALA A 151 8.05 6.45 -16.76
CA ALA A 151 6.60 6.43 -16.60
C ALA A 151 5.94 7.76 -16.97
N THR A 152 4.72 7.67 -17.55
CA THR A 152 3.95 8.80 -18.08
C THR A 152 2.72 9.18 -17.26
N GLY A 153 2.32 8.40 -16.28
CA GLY A 153 1.05 8.51 -15.55
C GLY A 153 0.95 9.61 -14.49
N GLY A 154 1.39 10.81 -14.83
CA GLY A 154 1.36 12.03 -14.04
C GLY A 154 2.12 13.13 -14.78
N PRO A 155 2.66 14.16 -14.12
CA PRO A 155 3.60 15.09 -14.73
C PRO A 155 4.80 14.32 -15.28
N CYS A 156 5.07 14.42 -16.56
CA CYS A 156 6.13 13.67 -17.25
C CYS A 156 7.51 14.36 -17.07
N PRO A 157 8.56 13.63 -16.69
CA PRO A 157 8.61 12.19 -16.30
C PRO A 157 8.01 11.95 -14.91
N TYR A 158 7.24 10.86 -14.77
CA TYR A 158 6.55 10.57 -13.52
C TYR A 158 7.25 9.49 -12.70
N PHE A 159 8.36 9.83 -12.09
CA PHE A 159 9.20 8.92 -11.30
C PHE A 159 8.55 8.23 -10.09
N PRO A 160 7.51 8.77 -9.43
CA PRO A 160 6.79 8.01 -8.41
C PRO A 160 6.23 6.68 -8.93
N SER A 161 5.76 6.64 -10.18
CA SER A 161 5.31 5.40 -10.82
C SER A 161 6.46 4.41 -11.04
N ASN A 162 7.62 4.88 -11.49
CA ASN A 162 8.83 4.06 -11.63
C ASN A 162 9.25 3.47 -10.29
N GLY A 163 9.36 4.30 -9.26
CA GLY A 163 9.74 3.88 -7.91
C GLY A 163 8.75 2.87 -7.34
N GLY A 164 7.45 3.13 -7.48
CA GLY A 164 6.40 2.23 -7.04
C GLY A 164 6.43 0.88 -7.75
N PHE A 165 6.63 0.89 -9.08
CA PHE A 165 6.76 -0.34 -9.87
C PHE A 165 7.94 -1.20 -9.41
N LEU A 166 9.12 -0.60 -9.28
CA LEU A 166 10.33 -1.29 -8.82
C LEU A 166 10.15 -1.84 -7.39
N ALA A 167 9.54 -1.08 -6.50
CA ALA A 167 9.25 -1.51 -5.13
C ALA A 167 8.27 -2.70 -5.11
N ALA A 168 7.22 -2.68 -5.91
CA ALA A 168 6.26 -3.78 -6.02
C ALA A 168 6.91 -5.04 -6.58
N VAL A 169 7.69 -4.94 -7.65
CA VAL A 169 8.43 -6.09 -8.21
C VAL A 169 9.43 -6.65 -7.20
N ALA A 170 10.18 -5.78 -6.53
CA ALA A 170 11.14 -6.21 -5.48
C ALA A 170 10.42 -6.91 -4.32
N MET A 171 9.25 -6.42 -3.91
CA MET A 171 8.44 -7.04 -2.87
C MET A 171 7.94 -8.43 -3.28
N LEU A 172 7.45 -8.59 -4.52
CA LEU A 172 7.01 -9.90 -5.01
C LEU A 172 8.18 -10.88 -5.16
N ALA A 173 9.36 -10.40 -5.56
CA ALA A 173 10.56 -11.23 -5.74
C ALA A 173 11.27 -11.55 -4.43
N GLY A 174 11.32 -10.62 -3.48
CA GLY A 174 12.04 -10.73 -2.21
C GLY A 174 11.17 -11.15 -1.02
N GLY A 175 9.85 -11.03 -1.15
CA GLY A 175 8.91 -11.18 -0.03
C GLY A 175 8.89 -9.94 0.87
N TRP A 176 8.18 -10.03 1.98
CA TRP A 176 8.01 -8.95 2.96
C TRP A 176 8.08 -9.48 4.40
N ASP A 177 8.18 -8.57 5.35
CA ASP A 177 8.17 -8.92 6.78
C ASP A 177 6.83 -9.55 7.18
N GLY A 178 6.90 -10.67 7.90
CA GLY A 178 5.73 -11.41 8.34
C GLY A 178 5.13 -12.37 7.29
N MET A 179 5.71 -12.43 6.08
CA MET A 179 5.32 -13.42 5.08
C MET A 179 5.67 -14.83 5.54
N SER A 180 4.72 -15.76 5.47
CA SER A 180 4.95 -17.17 5.82
C SER A 180 5.75 -17.90 4.74
N ALA A 181 6.36 -19.04 5.10
CA ALA A 181 7.08 -19.87 4.15
C ALA A 181 6.14 -20.49 3.08
N GLU A 182 4.87 -20.71 3.45
CA GLU A 182 3.85 -21.24 2.53
C GLU A 182 3.43 -20.22 1.47
N GLU A 183 3.39 -18.94 1.85
CA GLU A 183 3.10 -17.85 0.91
C GLU A 183 4.25 -17.58 -0.05
N PHE A 184 5.48 -17.91 0.37
CA PHE A 184 6.70 -17.64 -0.39
C PHE A 184 7.27 -18.91 -1.01
N SER A 185 6.81 -19.23 -2.21
CA SER A 185 7.31 -20.36 -2.99
C SER A 185 8.80 -20.20 -3.35
N GLU A 186 9.58 -21.29 -3.28
CA GLU A 186 10.98 -21.27 -3.69
C GLU A 186 11.19 -20.93 -5.16
N THR A 187 10.25 -21.29 -6.02
CA THR A 187 10.35 -21.08 -7.49
C THR A 187 9.68 -19.82 -7.98
N SER A 188 8.45 -19.55 -7.53
CA SER A 188 7.65 -18.40 -8.00
C SER A 188 7.70 -17.20 -7.04
N ARG A 189 8.28 -17.37 -5.85
CA ARG A 189 8.30 -16.33 -4.82
C ARG A 189 6.87 -15.90 -4.48
N ALA A 190 6.57 -14.60 -4.46
CA ALA A 190 5.21 -14.08 -4.30
C ALA A 190 4.51 -13.78 -5.63
N PHE A 191 5.07 -14.21 -6.75
CA PHE A 191 4.42 -14.20 -8.06
C PHE A 191 3.42 -15.35 -8.22
N PRO A 192 2.55 -15.32 -9.23
CA PRO A 192 1.59 -16.39 -9.49
C PRO A 192 2.27 -17.76 -9.68
N ARG A 193 1.57 -18.81 -9.31
CA ARG A 193 2.05 -20.18 -9.47
C ARG A 193 2.39 -20.45 -10.94
N GLY A 194 3.56 -21.05 -11.19
CA GLY A 194 4.07 -21.35 -12.53
C GLY A 194 5.06 -20.31 -13.07
N TRP A 195 5.22 -19.17 -12.40
CA TRP A 195 6.30 -18.25 -12.71
C TRP A 195 7.62 -18.78 -12.17
N LYS A 196 8.71 -18.55 -12.91
CA LYS A 196 10.07 -18.77 -12.46
C LYS A 196 10.68 -17.40 -12.14
N VAL A 197 11.06 -17.19 -10.91
CA VAL A 197 11.63 -15.91 -10.43
C VAL A 197 13.05 -16.14 -9.98
N GLU A 198 13.98 -15.47 -10.61
CA GLU A 198 15.38 -15.41 -10.20
C GLU A 198 15.63 -14.04 -9.57
N ALA A 199 16.20 -14.02 -8.36
CA ALA A 199 16.48 -12.79 -7.64
C ALA A 199 17.83 -12.91 -6.94
N GLU A 200 18.69 -11.91 -7.13
CA GLU A 200 20.00 -11.81 -6.51
C GLU A 200 20.08 -10.56 -5.66
N GLY A 201 20.54 -10.73 -4.41
CA GLY A 201 20.74 -9.61 -3.49
C GLY A 201 19.50 -8.94 -2.93
N PHE A 202 18.30 -9.44 -3.24
CA PHE A 202 17.06 -8.90 -2.70
C PHE A 202 16.91 -9.21 -1.20
N ARG A 203 16.53 -8.20 -0.45
CA ARG A 203 16.08 -8.31 0.94
C ARG A 203 14.56 -8.23 0.98
N LYS A 204 13.97 -8.80 2.05
CA LYS A 204 12.53 -8.64 2.28
C LYS A 204 12.14 -7.17 2.37
N TYR A 205 11.03 -6.82 1.75
CA TYR A 205 10.44 -5.50 1.86
C TYR A 205 9.95 -5.27 3.31
N GLN A 206 10.30 -4.12 3.89
CA GLN A 206 9.99 -3.78 5.29
C GLN A 206 8.86 -2.76 5.36
#